data_4766e65469a6fe3121ed11115c680300
#
_entry.id   4766e65469a6fe3121ed11115c680300
#
_cell.length_a   1.000
_cell.length_b   1.000
_cell.length_c   1.000
_cell.angle_alpha   90.00
_cell.angle_beta   90.00
_cell.angle_gamma   90.00
#
_symmetry.space_group_name_H-M   'P 1'
#
loop_
_entity.id
_entity.type
_entity.pdbx_description
1 polymer ?
#
loop_
_entity_poly.entity_id
_entity_poly.type
_entity_poly.pdbx_seq_one_letter_code
_entity_poly.pdbx_strand_id
1 'polypeptide(L)'
;MPQGVDDACSLPVLTYMHGTIFQRTSAPSFLSSEGQFGFLMSSPGFIVLMPDYVGLGTSELMHPYVHAQSEAESGIYLIQAAEALGEELGYSFNGEFFSTGYSQGGHASMALSRELETNYSDVYPLTASAPLSGPYDISGTQFIQIFENTSYSNPAYLAYNIIGWNSYYGNLYEDLSEVFQEPYATGLPGMFNGEMSAMEINDYLPFLLEDLIQPGLVEEITGDPDHPFNIAAQNNDVYEWVPQTPLKMYYCTQDEQVFYQNALVAEAWMNENGAENVSSSNGGPLDHGDCAGPAILGGMLWMQDFAVECETSFVGQNARKPWTIAPNPSVNGTTVIAGLPTSVTWEIVDITGRTIHSGSGLQVDFSSNAEGIYFIKTDNWGVKRVLVHP
;
A
#
# COMPACT_ATOMS: atom_id res chain seq x y z
N MET A 1 2.96 10.36 13.13
CA MET A 1 1.79 10.84 13.89
C MET A 1 1.31 12.17 13.32
N PRO A 2 0.01 12.43 13.25
CA PRO A 2 -0.52 13.71 12.82
C PRO A 2 -0.08 14.82 13.78
N GLN A 3 0.25 15.99 13.23
CA GLN A 3 0.63 17.16 14.04
C GLN A 3 -0.60 17.99 14.43
N GLY A 4 -0.60 18.55 15.64
CA GLY A 4 -1.67 19.43 16.10
C GLY A 4 -2.94 18.73 16.60
N VAL A 5 -2.85 17.44 16.86
CA VAL A 5 -3.87 16.67 17.58
C VAL A 5 -3.72 16.91 19.07
N ASP A 6 -4.84 17.01 19.79
CA ASP A 6 -4.85 17.14 21.26
C ASP A 6 -4.28 15.86 21.89
N ASP A 7 -3.40 15.99 22.89
CA ASP A 7 -2.80 14.86 23.62
C ASP A 7 -3.88 13.94 24.28
N ALA A 8 -5.11 14.39 24.40
CA ALA A 8 -6.24 13.61 24.92
C ALA A 8 -6.90 12.73 23.84
N CYS A 9 -6.50 12.84 22.57
CA CYS A 9 -7.09 12.08 21.49
C CYS A 9 -6.49 10.69 21.32
N SER A 10 -7.33 9.66 21.36
CA SER A 10 -7.01 8.36 20.79
C SER A 10 -7.23 8.39 19.29
N LEU A 11 -6.33 7.80 18.51
CA LEU A 11 -6.31 7.90 17.06
C LEU A 11 -6.43 6.52 16.38
N PRO A 12 -7.03 6.47 15.18
CA PRO A 12 -7.02 5.27 14.36
C PRO A 12 -5.59 4.95 13.89
N VAL A 13 -5.33 3.65 13.73
CA VAL A 13 -4.02 3.12 13.27
C VAL A 13 -4.13 2.67 11.84
N LEU A 14 -3.26 3.16 10.98
CA LEU A 14 -3.10 2.72 9.60
C LEU A 14 -1.75 2.04 9.44
N THR A 15 -1.75 0.74 9.15
CA THR A 15 -0.52 0.05 8.75
C THR A 15 -0.38 0.13 7.23
N TYR A 16 0.62 0.91 6.79
CA TYR A 16 1.01 1.00 5.39
C TYR A 16 2.13 0.00 5.11
N MET A 17 1.80 -0.99 4.29
CA MET A 17 2.71 -2.01 3.82
C MET A 17 3.40 -1.49 2.55
N HIS A 18 4.73 -1.33 2.58
CA HIS A 18 5.46 -0.71 1.47
C HIS A 18 5.59 -1.63 0.25
N GLY A 19 5.82 -1.04 -0.92
CA GLY A 19 6.06 -1.74 -2.17
C GLY A 19 7.45 -2.37 -2.25
N THR A 20 7.80 -2.94 -3.40
CA THR A 20 9.08 -3.64 -3.62
C THR A 20 10.27 -2.70 -3.48
N ILE A 21 11.18 -3.07 -2.60
CA ILE A 21 12.51 -2.45 -2.47
C ILE A 21 13.59 -3.53 -2.43
N PHE A 22 14.76 -3.21 -2.97
CA PHE A 22 15.92 -4.10 -3.03
C PHE A 22 17.02 -3.66 -2.07
N GLN A 23 17.15 -2.35 -1.89
CA GLN A 23 18.16 -1.77 -1.01
C GLN A 23 17.61 -1.65 0.41
N ARG A 24 18.34 -2.16 1.40
CA ARG A 24 17.96 -2.07 2.82
C ARG A 24 17.72 -0.65 3.27
N THR A 25 18.52 0.30 2.77
CA THR A 25 18.39 1.73 3.09
C THR A 25 17.20 2.42 2.44
N SER A 26 16.49 1.73 1.54
CA SER A 26 15.21 2.21 0.99
C SER A 26 14.01 1.88 1.87
N ALA A 27 14.20 1.16 2.96
CA ALA A 27 13.16 0.84 3.93
C ALA A 27 12.61 2.09 4.64
N PRO A 28 11.37 2.06 5.12
CA PRO A 28 10.71 3.19 5.77
C PRO A 28 11.48 3.79 6.95
N SER A 29 12.15 2.97 7.77
CA SER A 29 12.92 3.45 8.94
C SER A 29 14.08 4.39 8.58
N PHE A 30 14.55 4.37 7.34
CA PHE A 30 15.57 5.30 6.83
C PHE A 30 14.99 6.61 6.26
N LEU A 31 13.69 6.87 6.46
CA LEU A 31 12.97 8.03 5.88
C LEU A 31 13.17 8.15 4.36
N SER A 32 13.24 7.02 3.69
CA SER A 32 13.29 6.90 2.24
C SER A 32 12.05 7.50 1.57
N SER A 33 11.96 7.42 0.23
CA SER A 33 10.73 7.79 -0.50
C SER A 33 9.52 7.00 0.01
N GLU A 34 9.67 5.70 0.31
CA GLU A 34 8.60 4.90 0.93
C GLU A 34 8.21 5.48 2.30
N GLY A 35 9.18 5.77 3.18
CA GLY A 35 8.92 6.37 4.49
C GLY A 35 8.22 7.72 4.42
N GLN A 36 8.40 8.49 3.34
CA GLN A 36 7.73 9.77 3.16
C GLN A 36 6.22 9.64 2.90
N PHE A 37 5.75 8.52 2.36
CA PHE A 37 4.31 8.24 2.25
C PHE A 37 3.61 8.23 3.60
N GLY A 38 4.29 7.83 4.68
CA GLY A 38 3.75 7.88 6.03
C GLY A 38 3.31 9.27 6.46
N PHE A 39 4.03 10.32 6.07
CA PHE A 39 3.63 11.70 6.37
C PHE A 39 2.36 12.11 5.62
N LEU A 40 2.23 11.69 4.35
CA LEU A 40 1.02 11.94 3.57
C LEU A 40 -0.18 11.24 4.20
N MET A 41 -0.02 9.96 4.56
CA MET A 41 -1.09 9.14 5.13
C MET A 41 -1.45 9.51 6.57
N SER A 42 -0.55 10.15 7.33
CA SER A 42 -0.87 10.66 8.67
C SER A 42 -1.68 11.95 8.65
N SER A 43 -1.71 12.68 7.52
CA SER A 43 -2.42 13.97 7.41
C SER A 43 -3.92 13.89 7.66
N PRO A 44 -4.64 12.78 7.36
CA PRO A 44 -6.04 12.62 7.69
C PRO A 44 -6.35 12.27 9.15
N GLY A 45 -5.35 12.10 10.00
CA GLY A 45 -5.54 11.83 11.41
C GLY A 45 -5.12 10.43 11.87
N PHE A 46 -4.52 9.61 11.01
CA PHE A 46 -4.03 8.28 11.38
C PHE A 46 -2.68 8.31 12.08
N ILE A 47 -2.48 7.41 13.04
CA ILE A 47 -1.16 6.93 13.41
C ILE A 47 -0.73 5.96 12.31
N VAL A 48 0.30 6.33 11.55
CA VAL A 48 0.77 5.49 10.43
C VAL A 48 1.95 4.65 10.88
N LEU A 49 1.84 3.35 10.70
CA LEU A 49 2.86 2.35 10.97
C LEU A 49 3.38 1.80 9.65
N MET A 50 4.70 1.71 9.51
CA MET A 50 5.35 1.23 8.28
C MET A 50 6.46 0.25 8.65
N PRO A 51 6.22 -1.07 8.58
CA PRO A 51 7.25 -2.06 8.85
C PRO A 51 8.30 -2.09 7.73
N ASP A 52 9.56 -2.36 8.08
CA ASP A 52 10.64 -2.53 7.09
C ASP A 52 10.63 -3.90 6.38
N TYR A 53 9.90 -4.86 6.90
CA TYR A 53 9.93 -6.31 6.61
C TYR A 53 11.24 -7.00 7.01
N VAL A 54 11.16 -8.33 7.13
CA VAL A 54 12.33 -9.20 7.37
C VAL A 54 13.31 -9.08 6.20
N GLY A 55 14.59 -8.91 6.49
CA GLY A 55 15.65 -8.82 5.49
C GLY A 55 15.88 -7.40 4.93
N LEU A 56 15.07 -6.43 5.36
CA LEU A 56 15.19 -5.01 4.97
C LEU A 56 15.51 -4.13 6.20
N GLY A 57 15.75 -2.85 5.98
CA GLY A 57 16.14 -1.95 7.05
C GLY A 57 17.48 -2.36 7.67
N THR A 58 17.51 -2.58 8.97
CA THR A 58 18.71 -3.02 9.70
C THR A 58 18.88 -4.53 9.77
N SER A 59 17.96 -5.30 9.19
CA SER A 59 18.05 -6.77 9.15
C SER A 59 19.10 -7.23 8.14
N GLU A 60 19.91 -8.23 8.53
CA GLU A 60 20.95 -8.83 7.67
C GLU A 60 20.48 -10.13 6.98
N LEU A 61 19.23 -10.55 7.25
CA LEU A 61 18.65 -11.74 6.63
C LEU A 61 18.35 -11.49 5.15
N MET A 62 18.13 -12.56 4.39
CA MET A 62 17.51 -12.47 3.07
C MET A 62 16.04 -12.08 3.22
N HIS A 63 15.57 -11.12 2.43
CA HIS A 63 14.15 -10.78 2.41
C HIS A 63 13.34 -11.89 1.72
N PRO A 64 12.38 -12.53 2.40
CA PRO A 64 11.48 -13.49 1.79
C PRO A 64 10.38 -12.75 1.00
N TYR A 65 10.77 -12.23 -0.16
CA TYR A 65 9.96 -11.35 -1.00
C TYR A 65 8.60 -11.97 -1.36
N VAL A 66 7.51 -11.21 -1.13
CA VAL A 66 6.13 -11.67 -1.33
C VAL A 66 5.85 -12.97 -0.55
N HIS A 67 6.22 -12.99 0.73
CA HIS A 67 5.96 -14.11 1.62
C HIS A 67 4.92 -13.71 2.67
N ALA A 68 3.71 -14.23 2.52
CA ALA A 68 2.51 -13.81 3.24
C ALA A 68 2.67 -13.77 4.76
N GLN A 69 3.22 -14.85 5.34
CA GLN A 69 3.37 -14.94 6.80
C GLN A 69 4.34 -13.90 7.35
N SER A 70 5.53 -13.76 6.76
CA SER A 70 6.53 -12.80 7.28
C SER A 70 6.13 -11.35 7.09
N GLU A 71 5.38 -11.03 6.02
CA GLU A 71 4.83 -9.70 5.80
C GLU A 71 3.74 -9.38 6.84
N ALA A 72 2.78 -10.28 7.06
CA ALA A 72 1.73 -10.12 8.06
C ALA A 72 2.31 -9.97 9.48
N GLU A 73 3.25 -10.85 9.87
CA GLU A 73 3.93 -10.81 11.16
C GLU A 73 4.67 -9.48 11.37
N SER A 74 5.32 -8.94 10.32
CA SER A 74 6.00 -7.65 10.41
C SER A 74 5.02 -6.52 10.75
N GLY A 75 3.81 -6.53 10.17
CA GLY A 75 2.73 -5.59 10.49
C GLY A 75 2.24 -5.75 11.94
N ILE A 76 1.95 -6.98 12.35
CA ILE A 76 1.46 -7.28 13.72
C ILE A 76 2.47 -6.87 14.78
N TYR A 77 3.75 -7.23 14.62
CA TYR A 77 4.78 -6.88 15.61
C TYR A 77 5.02 -5.38 15.68
N LEU A 78 4.87 -4.66 14.57
CA LEU A 78 4.97 -3.20 14.60
C LEU A 78 3.77 -2.57 15.30
N ILE A 79 2.55 -3.08 15.13
CA ILE A 79 1.37 -2.63 15.89
C ILE A 79 1.59 -2.82 17.39
N GLN A 80 2.06 -4.00 17.81
CA GLN A 80 2.36 -4.30 19.22
C GLN A 80 3.44 -3.38 19.79
N ALA A 81 4.52 -3.16 19.03
CA ALA A 81 5.59 -2.27 19.44
C ALA A 81 5.12 -0.81 19.56
N ALA A 82 4.30 -0.35 18.63
CA ALA A 82 3.74 0.99 18.65
C ALA A 82 2.77 1.19 19.83
N GLU A 83 1.94 0.20 20.16
CA GLU A 83 1.06 0.24 21.33
C GLU A 83 1.88 0.34 22.62
N ALA A 84 2.92 -0.49 22.76
CA ALA A 84 3.79 -0.47 23.93
C ALA A 84 4.53 0.87 24.11
N LEU A 85 4.83 1.58 23.03
CA LEU A 85 5.46 2.90 23.05
C LEU A 85 4.44 4.04 23.30
N GLY A 86 3.15 3.78 23.17
CA GLY A 86 2.10 4.80 23.24
C GLY A 86 2.11 5.58 24.55
N GLU A 87 2.27 4.92 25.68
CA GLU A 87 2.36 5.56 26.99
C GLU A 87 3.58 6.49 27.13
N GLU A 88 4.74 6.07 26.58
CA GLU A 88 5.97 6.87 26.64
C GLU A 88 5.91 8.08 25.70
N LEU A 89 5.33 7.92 24.53
CA LEU A 89 5.27 8.95 23.49
C LEU A 89 4.03 9.83 23.56
N GLY A 90 3.10 9.55 24.48
CA GLY A 90 1.91 10.37 24.74
C GLY A 90 0.82 10.23 23.71
N TYR A 91 0.62 9.04 23.10
CA TYR A 91 -0.51 8.74 22.22
C TYR A 91 -1.23 7.47 22.63
N SER A 92 -2.46 7.30 22.17
CA SER A 92 -3.25 6.07 22.35
C SER A 92 -4.02 5.72 21.08
N PHE A 93 -4.28 4.42 20.90
CA PHE A 93 -5.10 3.91 19.81
C PHE A 93 -6.59 4.02 20.19
N ASN A 94 -7.44 4.35 19.22
CA ASN A 94 -8.87 4.40 19.42
C ASN A 94 -9.58 3.05 19.23
N GLY A 95 -8.83 2.00 18.88
CA GLY A 95 -9.34 0.65 18.60
C GLY A 95 -9.73 0.41 17.14
N GLU A 96 -9.48 1.37 16.24
CA GLU A 96 -9.72 1.22 14.81
C GLU A 96 -8.39 0.93 14.11
N PHE A 97 -8.32 -0.19 13.39
CA PHE A 97 -7.14 -0.61 12.64
C PHE A 97 -7.44 -0.70 11.16
N PHE A 98 -6.53 -0.16 10.36
CA PHE A 98 -6.61 -0.13 8.91
C PHE A 98 -5.34 -0.72 8.31
N SER A 99 -5.47 -1.32 7.13
CA SER A 99 -4.33 -1.84 6.37
C SER A 99 -4.41 -1.39 4.92
N THR A 100 -3.29 -0.95 4.35
CA THR A 100 -3.15 -0.63 2.93
C THR A 100 -1.72 -0.82 2.47
N GLY A 101 -1.52 -0.89 1.17
CA GLY A 101 -0.21 -0.98 0.54
C GLY A 101 -0.36 -1.20 -0.95
N TYR A 102 0.68 -0.91 -1.72
CA TYR A 102 0.69 -1.00 -3.17
C TYR A 102 1.69 -2.07 -3.66
N SER A 103 1.35 -2.81 -4.73
CA SER A 103 2.23 -3.82 -5.33
C SER A 103 2.55 -4.97 -4.33
N GLN A 104 3.81 -5.24 -4.00
CA GLN A 104 4.17 -6.12 -2.88
C GLN A 104 3.41 -5.70 -1.62
N GLY A 105 3.31 -4.39 -1.36
CA GLY A 105 2.55 -3.88 -0.22
C GLY A 105 1.05 -4.19 -0.29
N GLY A 106 0.47 -4.33 -1.48
CA GLY A 106 -0.89 -4.80 -1.68
C GLY A 106 -1.07 -6.25 -1.23
N HIS A 107 -0.14 -7.13 -1.61
CA HIS A 107 -0.08 -8.51 -1.12
C HIS A 107 0.09 -8.55 0.41
N ALA A 108 1.05 -7.81 0.93
CA ALA A 108 1.33 -7.74 2.37
C ALA A 108 0.14 -7.18 3.17
N SER A 109 -0.57 -6.17 2.63
CA SER A 109 -1.80 -5.62 3.23
C SER A 109 -2.93 -6.65 3.26
N MET A 110 -3.10 -7.45 2.21
CA MET A 110 -4.09 -8.53 2.18
C MET A 110 -3.74 -9.61 3.21
N ALA A 111 -2.46 -10.01 3.27
CA ALA A 111 -1.97 -10.98 4.26
C ALA A 111 -2.17 -10.49 5.71
N LEU A 112 -1.84 -9.22 5.98
CA LEU A 112 -2.05 -8.60 7.29
C LEU A 112 -3.53 -8.51 7.65
N SER A 113 -4.40 -8.17 6.69
CA SER A 113 -5.84 -8.08 6.90
C SER A 113 -6.43 -9.45 7.29
N ARG A 114 -6.04 -10.51 6.59
CA ARG A 114 -6.41 -11.89 6.92
C ARG A 114 -5.96 -12.26 8.33
N GLU A 115 -4.72 -11.93 8.69
CA GLU A 115 -4.14 -12.25 9.99
C GLU A 115 -4.85 -11.49 11.13
N LEU A 116 -5.13 -10.19 10.94
CA LEU A 116 -5.86 -9.37 11.91
C LEU A 116 -7.26 -9.93 12.19
N GLU A 117 -8.02 -10.28 11.15
CA GLU A 117 -9.37 -10.83 11.34
C GLU A 117 -9.36 -12.26 11.91
N THR A 118 -8.41 -13.10 11.51
CA THR A 118 -8.42 -14.52 11.88
C THR A 118 -7.88 -14.75 13.29
N ASN A 119 -6.79 -14.07 13.65
CA ASN A 119 -6.01 -14.38 14.84
C ASN A 119 -5.94 -13.22 15.87
N TYR A 120 -6.26 -11.99 15.47
CA TYR A 120 -6.11 -10.81 16.32
C TYR A 120 -7.37 -9.96 16.45
N SER A 121 -8.54 -10.42 15.98
CA SER A 121 -9.80 -9.67 15.97
C SER A 121 -10.26 -9.18 17.34
N ASP A 122 -9.93 -9.89 18.41
CA ASP A 122 -10.26 -9.50 19.79
C ASP A 122 -9.35 -8.39 20.34
N VAL A 123 -8.17 -8.18 19.76
CA VAL A 123 -7.16 -7.23 20.26
C VAL A 123 -6.96 -6.07 19.30
N TYR A 124 -6.84 -6.36 18.01
CA TYR A 124 -6.62 -5.39 16.94
C TYR A 124 -7.69 -5.55 15.83
N PRO A 125 -8.95 -5.22 16.12
CA PRO A 125 -10.05 -5.43 15.18
C PRO A 125 -9.85 -4.59 13.92
N LEU A 126 -9.73 -5.25 12.76
CA LEU A 126 -9.64 -4.57 11.48
C LEU A 126 -10.94 -3.78 11.23
N THR A 127 -10.83 -2.52 10.85
CA THR A 127 -11.97 -1.64 10.54
C THR A 127 -12.26 -1.62 9.05
N ALA A 128 -11.21 -1.44 8.23
CA ALA A 128 -11.28 -1.55 6.77
C ALA A 128 -9.88 -1.79 6.19
N SER A 129 -9.83 -2.38 4.99
CA SER A 129 -8.58 -2.66 4.29
C SER A 129 -8.64 -2.26 2.82
N ALA A 130 -7.57 -1.63 2.35
CA ALA A 130 -7.42 -1.24 0.95
C ALA A 130 -6.13 -1.82 0.35
N PRO A 131 -6.07 -3.11 -0.01
CA PRO A 131 -4.98 -3.69 -0.77
C PRO A 131 -4.98 -3.17 -2.21
N LEU A 132 -3.83 -2.72 -2.74
CA LEU A 132 -3.74 -2.01 -4.02
C LEU A 132 -2.78 -2.72 -4.96
N SER A 133 -3.26 -3.14 -6.14
CA SER A 133 -2.48 -3.80 -7.22
C SER A 133 -1.50 -4.86 -6.69
N GLY A 134 -1.96 -5.72 -5.79
CA GLY A 134 -1.15 -6.79 -5.21
C GLY A 134 -1.30 -8.12 -5.96
N PRO A 135 -0.25 -8.98 -5.97
CA PRO A 135 -0.34 -10.33 -6.50
C PRO A 135 -1.02 -11.26 -5.49
N TYR A 136 -2.36 -11.24 -5.43
CA TYR A 136 -3.14 -11.97 -4.43
C TYR A 136 -3.26 -13.47 -4.72
N ASP A 137 -3.25 -13.85 -5.99
CA ASP A 137 -3.31 -15.19 -6.54
C ASP A 137 -2.00 -15.49 -7.28
N ILE A 138 -0.97 -15.85 -6.52
CA ILE A 138 0.37 -16.06 -7.04
C ILE A 138 0.44 -17.35 -7.83
N SER A 139 -0.09 -18.44 -7.24
CA SER A 139 -0.03 -19.78 -7.81
C SER A 139 -0.86 -19.92 -9.08
N GLY A 140 -1.97 -19.18 -9.15
CA GLY A 140 -2.88 -19.17 -10.30
C GLY A 140 -2.54 -18.05 -11.26
N THR A 141 -2.99 -16.84 -10.98
CA THR A 141 -2.95 -15.71 -11.92
C THR A 141 -1.54 -15.22 -12.21
N GLN A 142 -0.74 -14.94 -11.16
CA GLN A 142 0.51 -14.22 -11.34
C GLN A 142 1.56 -15.06 -12.06
N PHE A 143 1.81 -16.28 -11.60
CA PHE A 143 2.82 -17.17 -12.19
C PHE A 143 2.40 -17.67 -13.57
N ILE A 144 1.14 -18.04 -13.76
CA ILE A 144 0.65 -18.47 -15.07
C ILE A 144 0.91 -17.38 -16.11
N GLN A 145 0.55 -16.14 -15.81
CA GLN A 145 0.74 -15.04 -16.76
C GLN A 145 2.21 -14.69 -16.97
N ILE A 146 3.06 -14.76 -15.94
CA ILE A 146 4.50 -14.60 -16.12
C ILE A 146 5.07 -15.66 -17.07
N PHE A 147 4.72 -16.93 -16.88
CA PHE A 147 5.28 -18.04 -17.66
C PHE A 147 4.62 -18.21 -19.04
N GLU A 148 3.39 -17.78 -19.26
CA GLU A 148 2.75 -17.74 -20.57
C GLU A 148 3.30 -16.61 -21.46
N ASN A 149 3.84 -15.55 -20.86
CA ASN A 149 4.51 -14.48 -21.59
C ASN A 149 5.98 -14.86 -21.88
N THR A 150 6.42 -14.58 -23.09
CA THR A 150 7.82 -14.82 -23.48
C THR A 150 8.80 -13.89 -22.80
N SER A 151 8.31 -12.76 -22.27
CA SER A 151 9.13 -11.75 -21.60
C SER A 151 8.40 -11.20 -20.37
N TYR A 152 9.18 -10.84 -19.35
CA TYR A 152 8.68 -10.16 -18.16
C TYR A 152 9.45 -8.85 -17.97
N SER A 153 8.73 -7.76 -17.68
CA SER A 153 9.29 -6.42 -17.61
C SER A 153 10.33 -6.25 -16.48
N ASN A 154 10.20 -7.04 -15.40
CA ASN A 154 11.05 -6.98 -14.22
C ASN A 154 11.52 -8.37 -13.79
N PRO A 155 12.45 -9.02 -14.54
CA PRO A 155 12.93 -10.35 -14.20
C PRO A 155 13.60 -10.42 -12.82
N ALA A 156 14.09 -9.30 -12.28
CA ALA A 156 14.61 -9.22 -10.92
C ALA A 156 13.57 -9.59 -9.85
N TYR A 157 12.27 -9.33 -10.07
CA TYR A 157 11.24 -9.71 -9.11
C TYR A 157 11.07 -11.22 -9.03
N LEU A 158 11.11 -11.90 -10.17
CA LEU A 158 11.04 -13.37 -10.20
C LEU A 158 12.25 -13.99 -9.49
N ALA A 159 13.47 -13.49 -9.79
CA ALA A 159 14.67 -13.95 -9.12
C ALA A 159 14.64 -13.67 -7.61
N TYR A 160 14.16 -12.50 -7.20
CA TYR A 160 14.03 -12.14 -5.79
C TYR A 160 13.06 -13.06 -5.05
N ASN A 161 11.92 -13.36 -5.68
CA ASN A 161 10.93 -14.27 -5.13
C ASN A 161 11.49 -15.67 -4.92
N ILE A 162 12.10 -16.25 -5.96
CA ILE A 162 12.67 -17.61 -5.93
C ILE A 162 13.77 -17.73 -4.86
N ILE A 163 14.71 -16.78 -4.81
CA ILE A 163 15.82 -16.78 -3.85
C ILE A 163 15.31 -16.49 -2.44
N GLY A 164 14.42 -15.53 -2.29
CA GLY A 164 13.79 -15.18 -1.02
C GLY A 164 13.00 -16.33 -0.42
N TRP A 165 12.18 -16.98 -1.23
CA TRP A 165 11.40 -18.13 -0.76
C TRP A 165 12.29 -19.33 -0.38
N ASN A 166 13.33 -19.64 -1.17
CA ASN A 166 14.23 -20.72 -0.78
C ASN A 166 14.98 -20.41 0.51
N SER A 167 15.27 -19.16 0.80
CA SER A 167 15.88 -18.77 2.08
C SER A 167 14.98 -19.03 3.28
N TYR A 168 13.65 -19.04 3.07
CA TYR A 168 12.65 -19.32 4.08
C TYR A 168 12.29 -20.81 4.15
N TYR A 169 11.89 -21.41 3.01
CA TYR A 169 11.42 -22.81 2.93
C TYR A 169 12.56 -23.82 2.94
N GLY A 170 13.70 -23.49 2.31
CA GLY A 170 14.90 -24.34 2.29
C GLY A 170 14.81 -25.60 1.46
N ASN A 171 13.80 -25.72 0.59
CA ASN A 171 13.53 -26.95 -0.16
C ASN A 171 13.11 -26.74 -1.62
N LEU A 172 13.28 -25.54 -2.15
CA LEU A 172 12.88 -25.24 -3.54
C LEU A 172 13.96 -25.68 -4.54
N TYR A 173 15.23 -25.57 -4.16
CA TYR A 173 16.39 -26.03 -4.91
C TYR A 173 17.57 -26.24 -3.95
N GLU A 174 18.53 -27.07 -4.33
CA GLU A 174 19.80 -27.22 -3.61
C GLU A 174 20.85 -26.22 -4.12
N ASP A 175 20.89 -26.01 -5.46
CA ASP A 175 21.79 -25.08 -6.13
C ASP A 175 21.02 -24.20 -7.13
N LEU A 176 21.36 -22.92 -7.23
CA LEU A 176 20.69 -21.98 -8.14
C LEU A 176 20.78 -22.36 -9.61
N SER A 177 21.77 -23.16 -10.00
CA SER A 177 21.88 -23.72 -11.35
C SER A 177 20.77 -24.73 -11.71
N GLU A 178 19.99 -25.22 -10.73
CA GLU A 178 18.79 -26.00 -10.99
C GLU A 178 17.65 -25.13 -11.53
N VAL A 179 17.67 -23.84 -11.22
CA VAL A 179 16.61 -22.89 -11.56
C VAL A 179 17.04 -21.93 -12.68
N PHE A 180 18.23 -21.35 -12.57
CA PHE A 180 18.71 -20.32 -13.48
C PHE A 180 19.84 -20.83 -14.36
N GLN A 181 19.85 -20.37 -15.62
CA GLN A 181 20.96 -20.63 -16.52
C GLN A 181 22.20 -19.79 -16.16
N GLU A 182 23.37 -20.24 -16.60
CA GLU A 182 24.58 -19.43 -16.51
C GLU A 182 24.58 -18.29 -17.56
N PRO A 183 25.05 -17.07 -17.21
CA PRO A 183 25.85 -16.75 -16.01
C PRO A 183 25.01 -16.33 -14.79
N TYR A 184 23.69 -16.38 -14.86
CA TYR A 184 22.79 -15.84 -13.84
C TYR A 184 22.83 -16.66 -12.55
N ALA A 185 22.88 -17.99 -12.63
CA ALA A 185 22.99 -18.85 -11.46
C ALA A 185 24.19 -18.47 -10.57
N THR A 186 25.34 -18.22 -11.17
CA THR A 186 26.55 -17.79 -10.45
C THR A 186 26.48 -16.34 -9.97
N GLY A 187 25.85 -15.44 -10.74
CA GLY A 187 25.88 -14.00 -10.45
C GLY A 187 24.83 -13.52 -9.44
N LEU A 188 23.64 -14.10 -9.46
CA LEU A 188 22.48 -13.66 -8.66
C LEU A 188 22.71 -13.63 -7.14
N PRO A 189 23.38 -14.61 -6.49
CA PRO A 189 23.57 -14.57 -5.04
C PRO A 189 24.26 -13.31 -4.52
N GLY A 190 25.17 -12.72 -5.33
CA GLY A 190 25.85 -11.49 -4.96
C GLY A 190 25.02 -10.23 -5.14
N MET A 191 23.90 -10.30 -5.84
CA MET A 191 23.09 -9.15 -6.21
C MET A 191 21.98 -8.84 -5.18
N PHE A 192 21.45 -9.87 -4.54
CA PHE A 192 20.42 -9.71 -3.50
C PHE A 192 21.01 -9.52 -2.10
N ASN A 193 22.05 -8.69 -2.01
CA ASN A 193 22.77 -8.38 -0.76
C ASN A 193 22.17 -7.17 0.01
N GLY A 194 21.13 -6.55 -0.53
CA GLY A 194 20.49 -5.36 0.05
C GLY A 194 21.20 -4.03 -0.24
N GLU A 195 22.15 -4.02 -1.17
CA GLU A 195 22.91 -2.82 -1.60
C GLU A 195 22.56 -2.40 -3.03
N MET A 196 22.26 -3.36 -3.91
CA MET A 196 21.96 -3.11 -5.32
C MET A 196 20.50 -2.64 -5.52
N SER A 197 20.29 -1.76 -6.49
CA SER A 197 18.98 -1.31 -6.90
C SER A 197 18.29 -2.32 -7.85
N ALA A 198 16.97 -2.22 -7.97
CA ALA A 198 16.20 -3.00 -8.96
C ALA A 198 16.72 -2.81 -10.39
N MET A 199 17.11 -1.59 -10.74
CA MET A 199 17.62 -1.26 -12.09
C MET A 199 18.94 -1.99 -12.37
N GLU A 200 19.88 -1.98 -11.44
CA GLU A 200 21.17 -2.67 -11.61
C GLU A 200 20.99 -4.18 -11.77
N ILE A 201 20.04 -4.78 -11.05
CA ILE A 201 19.74 -6.22 -11.16
C ILE A 201 19.04 -6.52 -12.49
N ASN A 202 18.04 -5.71 -12.88
CA ASN A 202 17.34 -5.89 -14.16
C ASN A 202 18.27 -5.67 -15.37
N ASP A 203 19.23 -4.75 -15.30
CA ASP A 203 20.21 -4.53 -16.36
C ASP A 203 21.16 -5.75 -16.57
N TYR A 204 21.32 -6.57 -15.53
CA TYR A 204 22.09 -7.81 -15.62
C TYR A 204 21.28 -8.98 -16.18
N LEU A 205 19.97 -9.01 -15.95
CA LEU A 205 19.09 -10.11 -16.30
C LEU A 205 18.53 -9.98 -17.73
N PRO A 206 18.25 -11.10 -18.42
CA PRO A 206 17.61 -11.06 -19.72
C PRO A 206 16.10 -10.80 -19.57
N PHE A 207 15.50 -10.15 -20.58
CA PHE A 207 14.05 -9.96 -20.64
C PHE A 207 13.28 -11.23 -20.99
N LEU A 208 13.92 -12.15 -21.73
CA LEU A 208 13.32 -13.42 -22.13
C LEU A 208 13.51 -14.45 -21.02
N LEU A 209 12.41 -15.00 -20.53
CA LEU A 209 12.47 -15.99 -19.45
C LEU A 209 13.14 -17.29 -19.90
N GLU A 210 13.06 -17.64 -21.19
CA GLU A 210 13.76 -18.79 -21.76
C GLU A 210 15.29 -18.68 -21.71
N ASP A 211 15.84 -17.45 -21.64
CA ASP A 211 17.27 -17.20 -21.48
C ASP A 211 17.70 -17.16 -19.99
N LEU A 212 16.73 -17.05 -19.07
CA LEU A 212 16.97 -16.95 -17.63
C LEU A 212 16.78 -18.28 -16.90
N ILE A 213 15.65 -18.91 -17.14
CA ILE A 213 15.20 -20.13 -16.42
C ILE A 213 15.73 -21.38 -17.13
N GLN A 214 16.04 -22.40 -16.36
CA GLN A 214 16.49 -23.68 -16.90
C GLN A 214 15.46 -24.28 -17.85
N PRO A 215 15.90 -24.78 -19.04
CA PRO A 215 14.99 -25.43 -19.98
C PRO A 215 14.24 -26.59 -19.35
N GLY A 216 12.92 -26.62 -19.51
CA GLY A 216 12.04 -27.67 -18.99
C GLY A 216 11.57 -27.48 -17.56
N LEU A 217 12.16 -26.55 -16.77
CA LEU A 217 11.73 -26.32 -15.39
C LEU A 217 10.30 -25.78 -15.30
N VAL A 218 9.88 -24.92 -16.21
CA VAL A 218 8.52 -24.38 -16.23
C VAL A 218 7.51 -25.49 -16.49
N GLU A 219 7.80 -26.39 -17.46
CA GLU A 219 6.96 -27.56 -17.75
C GLU A 219 6.93 -28.55 -16.56
N GLU A 220 8.04 -28.72 -15.85
CA GLU A 220 8.11 -29.55 -14.65
C GLU A 220 7.22 -28.99 -13.54
N ILE A 221 7.36 -27.70 -13.23
CA ILE A 221 6.55 -26.99 -12.23
C ILE A 221 5.06 -27.06 -12.60
N THR A 222 4.71 -26.70 -13.84
CA THR A 222 3.31 -26.66 -14.29
C THR A 222 2.68 -28.06 -14.44
N GLY A 223 3.50 -29.08 -14.65
CA GLY A 223 3.07 -30.48 -14.80
C GLY A 223 2.88 -31.24 -13.47
N ASP A 224 3.40 -30.73 -12.37
CA ASP A 224 3.34 -31.36 -11.05
C ASP A 224 2.73 -30.41 -10.00
N PRO A 225 1.45 -30.58 -9.61
CA PRO A 225 0.82 -29.77 -8.58
C PRO A 225 1.52 -29.84 -7.20
N ASP A 226 2.23 -30.94 -6.93
CA ASP A 226 2.94 -31.17 -5.69
C ASP A 226 4.41 -30.67 -5.75
N HIS A 227 4.81 -30.03 -6.85
CA HIS A 227 6.15 -29.47 -6.96
C HIS A 227 6.39 -28.42 -5.85
N PRO A 228 7.57 -28.38 -5.21
CA PRO A 228 7.85 -27.46 -4.09
C PRO A 228 7.57 -26.00 -4.39
N PHE A 229 7.82 -25.53 -5.62
CA PHE A 229 7.49 -24.18 -6.04
C PHE A 229 5.98 -23.91 -6.06
N ASN A 230 5.15 -24.88 -6.50
CA ASN A 230 3.70 -24.74 -6.49
C ASN A 230 3.14 -24.68 -5.07
N ILE A 231 3.67 -25.56 -4.19
CA ILE A 231 3.29 -25.54 -2.76
C ILE A 231 3.68 -24.20 -2.13
N ALA A 232 4.89 -23.70 -2.41
CA ALA A 232 5.31 -22.41 -1.92
C ALA A 232 4.43 -21.27 -2.46
N ALA A 233 4.08 -21.27 -3.75
CA ALA A 233 3.18 -20.29 -4.34
C ALA A 233 1.79 -20.31 -3.69
N GLN A 234 1.18 -21.48 -3.53
CA GLN A 234 -0.12 -21.64 -2.87
C GLN A 234 -0.10 -21.19 -1.41
N ASN A 235 0.99 -21.43 -0.68
CA ASN A 235 1.15 -20.94 0.69
C ASN A 235 1.21 -19.41 0.79
N ASN A 236 1.51 -18.75 -0.31
CA ASN A 236 1.59 -17.30 -0.42
C ASN A 236 0.41 -16.67 -1.17
N ASP A 237 -0.57 -17.45 -1.58
CA ASP A 237 -1.87 -16.93 -2.01
C ASP A 237 -2.60 -16.32 -0.81
N VAL A 238 -3.12 -15.10 -0.98
CA VAL A 238 -3.65 -14.33 0.15
C VAL A 238 -5.14 -13.99 0.00
N TYR A 239 -5.82 -14.57 -0.99
CA TYR A 239 -7.22 -14.27 -1.29
C TYR A 239 -8.23 -15.31 -0.80
N GLU A 240 -7.82 -16.54 -0.51
CA GLU A 240 -8.72 -17.63 -0.12
C GLU A 240 -9.18 -17.54 1.35
N TRP A 241 -9.90 -16.47 1.67
CA TRP A 241 -10.55 -16.24 2.97
C TRP A 241 -11.75 -15.31 2.82
N VAL A 242 -12.65 -15.27 3.81
CA VAL A 242 -13.90 -14.50 3.75
C VAL A 242 -13.81 -13.31 4.69
N PRO A 243 -13.47 -12.09 4.19
CA PRO A 243 -13.44 -10.88 4.99
C PRO A 243 -14.78 -10.57 5.64
N GLN A 244 -14.76 -10.21 6.91
CA GLN A 244 -15.92 -9.74 7.65
C GLN A 244 -16.03 -8.21 7.64
N THR A 245 -14.90 -7.54 7.43
CA THR A 245 -14.82 -6.08 7.36
C THR A 245 -14.77 -5.58 5.91
N PRO A 246 -15.06 -4.29 5.66
CA PRO A 246 -14.94 -3.71 4.33
C PRO A 246 -13.53 -3.85 3.75
N LEU A 247 -13.44 -4.45 2.56
CA LEU A 247 -12.20 -4.63 1.81
C LEU A 247 -12.39 -4.10 0.38
N LYS A 248 -11.49 -3.20 -0.05
CA LYS A 248 -11.54 -2.63 -1.38
C LYS A 248 -10.20 -2.67 -2.08
N MET A 249 -10.10 -3.50 -3.10
CA MET A 249 -8.92 -3.57 -3.97
C MET A 249 -8.96 -2.47 -5.04
N TYR A 250 -7.78 -2.07 -5.51
CA TYR A 250 -7.62 -1.19 -6.67
C TYR A 250 -6.66 -1.85 -7.66
N TYR A 251 -6.91 -1.65 -8.95
CA TYR A 251 -6.07 -2.17 -10.03
C TYR A 251 -6.14 -1.29 -11.27
N CYS A 252 -5.18 -1.41 -12.18
CA CYS A 252 -5.22 -0.77 -13.50
C CYS A 252 -5.00 -1.82 -14.60
N THR A 253 -5.66 -1.61 -15.75
CA THR A 253 -5.80 -2.67 -16.76
C THR A 253 -4.59 -2.83 -17.70
N GLN A 254 -3.61 -1.92 -17.66
CA GLN A 254 -2.34 -2.05 -18.38
C GLN A 254 -1.15 -2.31 -17.44
N ASP A 255 -1.45 -2.74 -16.21
CA ASP A 255 -0.42 -3.15 -15.25
C ASP A 255 0.33 -4.38 -15.80
N GLU A 256 1.61 -4.19 -16.10
CA GLU A 256 2.50 -5.17 -16.72
C GLU A 256 3.36 -5.93 -15.69
N GLN A 257 3.28 -5.55 -14.42
CA GLN A 257 4.05 -6.16 -13.33
C GLN A 257 3.18 -7.05 -12.46
N VAL A 258 2.04 -6.54 -12.04
CA VAL A 258 1.03 -7.27 -11.29
C VAL A 258 -0.26 -7.32 -12.09
N PHE A 259 -0.55 -8.46 -12.66
CA PHE A 259 -1.69 -8.61 -13.56
C PHE A 259 -3.00 -8.35 -12.82
N TYR A 260 -3.82 -7.44 -13.36
CA TYR A 260 -5.05 -6.96 -12.72
C TYR A 260 -6.07 -8.06 -12.42
N GLN A 261 -5.96 -9.20 -13.10
CA GLN A 261 -6.79 -10.38 -12.84
C GLN A 261 -6.64 -10.89 -11.41
N ASN A 262 -5.51 -10.66 -10.74
CA ASN A 262 -5.33 -10.95 -9.31
C ASN A 262 -6.48 -10.35 -8.46
N ALA A 263 -6.83 -9.09 -8.71
CA ALA A 263 -7.91 -8.42 -7.98
C ALA A 263 -9.29 -8.99 -8.34
N LEU A 264 -9.51 -9.35 -9.62
CA LEU A 264 -10.78 -9.91 -10.06
C LEU A 264 -11.01 -11.33 -9.53
N VAL A 265 -9.97 -12.16 -9.51
CA VAL A 265 -10.04 -13.53 -8.95
C VAL A 265 -10.30 -13.45 -7.45
N ALA A 266 -9.58 -12.59 -6.73
CA ALA A 266 -9.76 -12.40 -5.30
C ALA A 266 -11.19 -11.93 -4.96
N GLU A 267 -11.69 -10.89 -5.64
CA GLU A 267 -13.06 -10.39 -5.44
C GLU A 267 -14.11 -11.47 -5.73
N ALA A 268 -13.97 -12.18 -6.84
CA ALA A 268 -14.91 -13.23 -7.23
C ALA A 268 -14.95 -14.35 -6.18
N TRP A 269 -13.79 -14.88 -5.80
CA TRP A 269 -13.69 -15.96 -4.83
C TRP A 269 -14.27 -15.56 -3.46
N MET A 270 -13.89 -14.40 -2.94
CA MET A 270 -14.37 -13.91 -1.64
C MET A 270 -15.90 -13.74 -1.64
N ASN A 271 -16.47 -13.13 -2.69
CA ASN A 271 -17.91 -12.91 -2.82
C ASN A 271 -18.69 -14.22 -3.01
N GLU A 272 -18.17 -15.16 -3.79
CA GLU A 272 -18.78 -16.49 -3.98
C GLU A 272 -18.77 -17.33 -2.69
N ASN A 273 -17.81 -17.08 -1.80
CA ASN A 273 -17.71 -17.74 -0.50
C ASN A 273 -18.38 -16.96 0.66
N GLY A 274 -19.09 -15.88 0.35
CA GLY A 274 -19.99 -15.22 1.30
C GLY A 274 -19.48 -13.92 1.93
N ALA A 275 -18.44 -13.30 1.38
CA ALA A 275 -18.06 -11.95 1.78
C ALA A 275 -19.12 -10.93 1.33
N GLU A 276 -19.54 -10.04 2.24
CA GLU A 276 -20.61 -9.07 1.95
C GLU A 276 -20.09 -7.69 1.53
N ASN A 277 -18.84 -7.35 1.89
CA ASN A 277 -18.29 -6.00 1.76
C ASN A 277 -16.94 -5.98 1.02
N VAL A 278 -16.77 -6.87 0.03
CA VAL A 278 -15.58 -6.92 -0.82
C VAL A 278 -15.88 -6.34 -2.19
N SER A 279 -14.99 -5.48 -2.68
CA SER A 279 -15.09 -4.88 -4.00
C SER A 279 -13.72 -4.57 -4.58
N SER A 280 -13.66 -4.36 -5.90
CA SER A 280 -12.49 -3.82 -6.57
C SER A 280 -12.83 -2.58 -7.40
N SER A 281 -11.83 -1.74 -7.65
CA SER A 281 -11.96 -0.51 -8.45
C SER A 281 -10.91 -0.48 -9.54
N ASN A 282 -11.38 -0.22 -10.78
CA ASN A 282 -10.52 -0.06 -11.94
C ASN A 282 -10.06 1.39 -12.06
N GLY A 283 -8.76 1.65 -11.96
CA GLY A 283 -8.13 2.96 -12.12
C GLY A 283 -7.91 3.38 -13.58
N GLY A 284 -8.31 2.55 -14.55
CA GLY A 284 -8.16 2.82 -15.98
C GLY A 284 -6.98 2.11 -16.63
N PRO A 285 -6.62 2.49 -17.86
CA PRO A 285 -5.56 1.85 -18.62
C PRO A 285 -4.18 2.46 -18.30
N LEU A 286 -3.78 2.40 -17.05
CA LEU A 286 -2.48 2.83 -16.55
C LEU A 286 -1.57 1.61 -16.36
N ASP A 287 -0.27 1.81 -16.55
CA ASP A 287 0.76 0.85 -16.19
C ASP A 287 0.95 0.79 -14.67
N HIS A 288 1.83 -0.11 -14.19
CA HIS A 288 2.03 -0.32 -12.75
C HIS A 288 2.51 0.94 -12.03
N GLY A 289 3.44 1.69 -12.63
CA GLY A 289 4.00 2.90 -12.03
C GLY A 289 2.99 4.04 -11.95
N ASP A 290 2.29 4.30 -13.05
CA ASP A 290 1.29 5.38 -13.15
C ASP A 290 0.03 5.08 -12.32
N CYS A 291 -0.30 3.80 -12.11
CA CYS A 291 -1.42 3.36 -11.28
C CYS A 291 -1.22 3.66 -9.79
N ALA A 292 0.02 3.67 -9.29
CA ALA A 292 0.31 3.76 -7.86
C ALA A 292 -0.31 5.00 -7.19
N GLY A 293 -0.10 6.18 -7.75
CA GLY A 293 -0.62 7.42 -7.18
C GLY A 293 -2.14 7.44 -7.02
N PRO A 294 -2.91 7.24 -8.11
CA PRO A 294 -4.38 7.18 -8.05
C PRO A 294 -4.92 6.08 -7.12
N ALA A 295 -4.30 4.89 -7.12
CA ALA A 295 -4.73 3.79 -6.28
C ALA A 295 -4.51 4.08 -4.79
N ILE A 296 -3.31 4.54 -4.41
CA ILE A 296 -2.96 4.90 -3.02
C ILE A 296 -3.90 6.00 -2.51
N LEU A 297 -4.10 7.06 -3.30
CA LEU A 297 -5.01 8.13 -2.92
C LEU A 297 -6.45 7.65 -2.80
N GLY A 298 -6.92 6.85 -3.75
CA GLY A 298 -8.27 6.29 -3.73
C GLY A 298 -8.52 5.40 -2.52
N GLY A 299 -7.59 4.52 -2.18
CA GLY A 299 -7.64 3.66 -1.00
C GLY A 299 -7.65 4.47 0.30
N MET A 300 -6.76 5.45 0.43
CA MET A 300 -6.70 6.33 1.61
C MET A 300 -8.01 7.09 1.81
N LEU A 301 -8.55 7.70 0.76
CA LEU A 301 -9.80 8.46 0.85
C LEU A 301 -11.00 7.58 1.19
N TRP A 302 -11.04 6.37 0.66
CA TRP A 302 -12.10 5.41 0.97
C TRP A 302 -12.01 4.93 2.43
N MET A 303 -10.83 4.67 2.95
CA MET A 303 -10.66 4.26 4.35
C MET A 303 -11.05 5.38 5.35
N GLN A 304 -10.88 6.64 4.98
CA GLN A 304 -11.32 7.77 5.81
C GLN A 304 -12.82 7.77 6.12
N ASP A 305 -13.65 7.20 5.24
CA ASP A 305 -15.10 7.12 5.46
C ASP A 305 -15.47 6.21 6.66
N PHE A 306 -14.55 5.37 7.10
CA PHE A 306 -14.72 4.44 8.23
C PHE A 306 -14.01 4.91 9.50
N ALA A 307 -13.07 5.86 9.40
CA ALA A 307 -12.33 6.34 10.55
C ALA A 307 -13.15 7.35 11.38
N VAL A 308 -13.17 7.16 12.69
CA VAL A 308 -13.79 8.13 13.60
C VAL A 308 -12.81 9.27 13.86
N GLU A 309 -13.19 10.48 13.42
CA GLU A 309 -12.41 11.68 13.74
C GLU A 309 -12.38 11.90 15.26
N CYS A 310 -11.21 12.18 15.80
CA CYS A 310 -11.11 12.61 17.19
C CYS A 310 -11.87 13.94 17.39
N GLU A 311 -13.05 13.86 18.01
CA GLU A 311 -13.73 15.05 18.48
C GLU A 311 -12.96 15.64 19.66
N THR A 312 -12.10 16.61 19.39
CA THR A 312 -11.50 17.40 20.48
C THR A 312 -12.61 18.11 21.22
N SER A 313 -12.88 17.66 22.44
CA SER A 313 -13.74 18.39 23.37
C SER A 313 -13.01 19.65 23.79
N PHE A 314 -13.02 20.68 22.97
CA PHE A 314 -12.67 22.03 23.39
C PHE A 314 -13.71 22.51 24.43
N VAL A 315 -13.52 22.13 25.67
CA VAL A 315 -14.13 22.82 26.78
C VAL A 315 -13.42 24.16 26.92
N GLY A 316 -13.87 25.12 26.18
CA GLY A 316 -13.43 26.50 26.34
C GLY A 316 -13.02 27.20 25.06
N GLN A 317 -13.96 27.88 24.51
CA GLN A 317 -13.95 28.94 23.49
C GLN A 317 -14.35 28.51 22.07
N ASN A 318 -15.65 28.83 21.80
CA ASN A 318 -16.30 28.85 20.50
C ASN A 318 -16.42 27.48 19.81
N ALA A 319 -17.56 26.85 19.98
CA ALA A 319 -18.04 25.86 19.02
C ALA A 319 -17.83 26.45 17.61
N ARG A 320 -16.79 25.98 16.89
CA ARG A 320 -16.56 26.41 15.52
C ARG A 320 -17.79 26.01 14.73
N LYS A 321 -18.57 26.98 14.26
CA LYS A 321 -19.70 26.70 13.39
C LYS A 321 -19.17 25.87 12.23
N PRO A 322 -19.79 24.71 11.95
CA PRO A 322 -19.35 23.88 10.84
C PRO A 322 -19.42 24.73 9.57
N TRP A 323 -18.29 24.80 8.88
CA TRP A 323 -18.24 25.47 7.59
C TRP A 323 -18.12 24.45 6.48
N THR A 324 -18.59 24.79 5.32
CA THR A 324 -18.60 23.93 4.14
C THR A 324 -18.08 24.67 2.93
N ILE A 325 -17.72 23.93 1.90
CA ILE A 325 -17.38 24.45 0.59
C ILE A 325 -18.33 23.85 -0.44
N ALA A 326 -18.85 24.71 -1.31
CA ALA A 326 -19.75 24.28 -2.37
C ALA A 326 -19.63 25.20 -3.61
N PRO A 327 -19.67 24.65 -4.81
CA PRO A 327 -19.62 23.23 -5.13
C PRO A 327 -18.26 22.59 -4.84
N ASN A 328 -18.28 21.29 -4.53
CA ASN A 328 -17.10 20.44 -4.44
C ASN A 328 -17.46 19.08 -5.07
N PRO A 329 -16.99 18.75 -6.28
CA PRO A 329 -15.96 19.46 -7.06
C PRO A 329 -16.32 20.90 -7.43
N SER A 330 -15.27 21.75 -7.66
CA SER A 330 -15.48 23.15 -8.11
C SER A 330 -16.16 23.18 -9.47
N VAL A 331 -16.99 24.18 -9.70
CA VAL A 331 -17.64 24.41 -11.01
C VAL A 331 -17.03 25.64 -11.64
N ASN A 332 -16.53 25.51 -12.87
CA ASN A 332 -15.81 26.55 -13.59
C ASN A 332 -14.65 27.16 -12.75
N GLY A 333 -13.93 26.30 -12.03
CA GLY A 333 -12.80 26.71 -11.18
C GLY A 333 -13.19 27.52 -9.94
N THR A 334 -14.45 27.57 -9.55
CA THR A 334 -14.88 28.40 -8.41
C THR A 334 -15.61 27.59 -7.35
N THR A 335 -15.33 27.85 -6.07
CA THR A 335 -16.10 27.33 -4.93
C THR A 335 -16.37 28.44 -3.91
N VAL A 336 -17.35 28.22 -3.04
CA VAL A 336 -17.78 29.19 -2.03
C VAL A 336 -17.65 28.58 -0.64
N ILE A 337 -17.05 29.32 0.25
CA ILE A 337 -17.00 29.00 1.68
C ILE A 337 -18.33 29.42 2.32
N ALA A 338 -19.05 28.48 2.94
CA ALA A 338 -20.28 28.75 3.64
C ALA A 338 -20.12 28.52 5.15
N GLY A 339 -20.72 29.35 5.94
CA GLY A 339 -20.69 29.26 7.42
C GLY A 339 -19.59 30.09 8.08
N LEU A 340 -18.72 30.75 7.34
CA LEU A 340 -17.68 31.63 7.86
C LEU A 340 -17.99 33.12 7.64
N PRO A 341 -17.34 34.04 8.41
CA PRO A 341 -17.44 35.47 8.19
C PRO A 341 -16.90 35.87 6.81
N THR A 342 -17.43 36.92 6.23
CA THR A 342 -16.97 37.48 4.95
C THR A 342 -15.55 38.06 4.99
N SER A 343 -14.98 38.21 6.19
CA SER A 343 -13.59 38.66 6.41
C SER A 343 -12.62 37.49 6.57
N VAL A 344 -13.03 36.24 6.32
CA VAL A 344 -12.15 35.07 6.45
C VAL A 344 -10.96 35.19 5.50
N THR A 345 -9.79 34.92 6.03
CA THR A 345 -8.55 34.73 5.24
C THR A 345 -8.31 33.25 5.01
N TRP A 346 -7.80 32.94 3.82
CA TRP A 346 -7.56 31.57 3.43
C TRP A 346 -6.31 31.44 2.55
N GLU A 347 -5.74 30.25 2.59
CA GLU A 347 -4.68 29.80 1.68
C GLU A 347 -5.16 28.59 0.89
N ILE A 348 -4.84 28.54 -0.41
CA ILE A 348 -4.92 27.31 -1.20
C ILE A 348 -3.58 26.62 -1.10
N VAL A 349 -3.58 25.38 -0.64
CA VAL A 349 -2.39 24.54 -0.58
C VAL A 349 -2.56 23.30 -1.48
N ASP A 350 -1.47 22.88 -2.10
CA ASP A 350 -1.43 21.64 -2.88
C ASP A 350 -1.28 20.40 -1.97
N ILE A 351 -1.27 19.22 -2.56
CA ILE A 351 -1.13 17.93 -1.85
C ILE A 351 0.21 17.80 -1.11
N THR A 352 1.21 18.65 -1.41
CA THR A 352 2.51 18.66 -0.71
C THR A 352 2.53 19.64 0.46
N GLY A 353 1.42 20.33 0.71
CA GLY A 353 1.31 21.38 1.74
C GLY A 353 1.88 22.74 1.34
N ARG A 354 2.31 22.90 0.08
CA ARG A 354 2.82 24.19 -0.42
C ARG A 354 1.68 25.13 -0.71
N THR A 355 1.73 26.35 -0.16
CA THR A 355 0.79 27.43 -0.47
C THR A 355 0.96 27.88 -1.92
N ILE A 356 -0.13 27.85 -2.69
CA ILE A 356 -0.19 28.25 -4.10
C ILE A 356 -0.76 29.66 -4.21
N HIS A 357 -1.86 29.91 -3.50
CA HIS A 357 -2.54 31.21 -3.46
C HIS A 357 -3.01 31.52 -2.04
N SER A 358 -3.16 32.80 -1.73
CA SER A 358 -3.82 33.28 -0.53
C SER A 358 -4.82 34.38 -0.87
N GLY A 359 -5.85 34.48 -0.06
CA GLY A 359 -6.90 35.48 -0.28
C GLY A 359 -7.78 35.71 0.92
N SER A 360 -8.86 36.45 0.74
CA SER A 360 -9.87 36.70 1.76
C SER A 360 -11.26 36.74 1.16
N GLY A 361 -12.27 36.50 1.99
CA GLY A 361 -13.67 36.46 1.58
C GLY A 361 -14.19 35.03 1.41
N LEU A 362 -15.43 34.92 0.96
CA LEU A 362 -16.11 33.60 0.89
C LEU A 362 -15.96 32.92 -0.47
N GLN A 363 -15.51 33.61 -1.50
CA GLN A 363 -15.32 33.00 -2.82
C GLN A 363 -13.85 32.66 -3.03
N VAL A 364 -13.60 31.44 -3.49
CA VAL A 364 -12.26 30.92 -3.77
C VAL A 364 -12.19 30.54 -5.25
N ASP A 365 -11.19 31.08 -5.95
CA ASP A 365 -11.00 30.91 -7.39
C ASP A 365 -9.81 29.97 -7.66
N PHE A 366 -10.06 28.90 -8.39
CA PHE A 366 -9.11 27.89 -8.85
C PHE A 366 -8.92 27.93 -10.37
N SER A 367 -9.46 28.95 -11.08
CA SER A 367 -9.46 29.01 -12.56
C SER A 367 -8.05 28.94 -13.17
N SER A 368 -7.02 29.30 -12.40
CA SER A 368 -5.61 29.24 -12.82
C SER A 368 -4.91 27.94 -12.38
N ASN A 369 -5.61 27.04 -11.68
CA ASN A 369 -5.05 25.79 -11.18
C ASN A 369 -5.34 24.64 -12.14
N ALA A 370 -4.43 23.66 -12.20
CA ALA A 370 -4.66 22.41 -12.91
C ALA A 370 -5.78 21.60 -12.23
N GLU A 371 -6.38 20.67 -12.95
CA GLU A 371 -7.26 19.68 -12.35
C GLU A 371 -6.52 18.91 -11.26
N GLY A 372 -7.18 18.69 -10.12
CA GLY A 372 -6.54 17.99 -9.01
C GLY A 372 -7.19 18.27 -7.66
N ILE A 373 -6.52 17.79 -6.63
CA ILE A 373 -6.91 17.96 -5.23
C ILE A 373 -6.13 19.12 -4.64
N TYR A 374 -6.87 20.01 -4.00
CA TYR A 374 -6.34 21.15 -3.26
C TYR A 374 -7.01 21.22 -1.89
N PHE A 375 -6.42 22.04 -1.01
CA PHE A 375 -6.98 22.29 0.31
C PHE A 375 -7.12 23.80 0.50
N ILE A 376 -8.27 24.22 1.05
CA ILE A 376 -8.47 25.56 1.55
C ILE A 376 -8.18 25.53 3.03
N LYS A 377 -7.10 26.20 3.44
CA LYS A 377 -6.68 26.37 4.83
C LYS A 377 -7.10 27.76 5.30
N THR A 378 -7.68 27.85 6.48
CA THR A 378 -8.08 29.12 7.12
C THR A 378 -7.40 29.25 8.47
N ASP A 379 -7.03 30.49 8.87
CA ASP A 379 -6.24 30.72 10.09
C ASP A 379 -6.91 30.25 11.38
N ASN A 380 -8.25 30.22 11.44
CA ASN A 380 -8.98 29.96 12.67
C ASN A 380 -10.08 28.88 12.55
N TRP A 381 -10.27 28.32 11.35
CA TRP A 381 -11.45 27.46 11.09
C TRP A 381 -11.07 26.08 10.52
N GLY A 382 -9.75 25.80 10.39
CA GLY A 382 -9.24 24.53 9.89
C GLY A 382 -9.10 24.45 8.38
N VAL A 383 -9.07 23.23 7.85
CA VAL A 383 -8.77 22.91 6.46
C VAL A 383 -9.95 22.16 5.83
N LYS A 384 -10.26 22.45 4.55
CA LYS A 384 -11.22 21.67 3.76
C LYS A 384 -10.63 21.33 2.40
N ARG A 385 -10.87 20.11 1.96
CA ARG A 385 -10.47 19.60 0.64
C ARG A 385 -11.38 20.11 -0.45
N VAL A 386 -10.81 20.48 -1.59
CA VAL A 386 -11.51 20.84 -2.82
C VAL A 386 -11.01 19.96 -3.95
N LEU A 387 -11.93 19.38 -4.71
CA LEU A 387 -11.63 18.77 -5.99
C LEU A 387 -11.85 19.81 -7.09
N VAL A 388 -10.81 20.11 -7.86
CA VAL A 388 -10.87 21.07 -8.96
C VAL A 388 -11.01 20.28 -10.26
N HIS A 389 -12.13 20.55 -10.97
CA HIS A 389 -12.33 20.11 -12.35
C HIS A 389 -12.26 21.32 -13.28
N PRO A 390 -11.79 21.13 -14.55
CA PRO A 390 -11.68 22.19 -15.53
C PRO A 390 -13.03 22.81 -15.91
#